data_ecaa9ad068cb5b18457a54c007aae082
#
_entry.id   ecaa9ad068cb5b18457a54c007aae082
#
_cell.length_a   1.000
_cell.length_b   1.000
_cell.length_c   1.000
_cell.angle_alpha   90.00
_cell.angle_beta   90.00
_cell.angle_gamma   90.00
#
_symmetry.space_group_name_H-M   'P 1'
#
loop_
_entity.id
_entity.type
_entity.pdbx_description
1 polymer ?
#
loop_
_entity_poly.entity_id
_entity_poly.type
_entity_poly.pdbx_seq_one_letter_code
_entity_poly.pdbx_strand_id
1 'polypeptide(L)'
;GKFFGSFTGALFTGLPPILGVFYVCLGATLDLKATPYIAKKGGALLGSKIAFAAIVGIVLGRLLGEAPISGGFLAGLSVLAVVAALNDTNGGMYMSLMGQFGRNRDVGAYSVMSLESGPFLTMVTLGIAGLAAFPWQALVGAILPLALGMLLGNLDPAMRKFLAPAVPALVPFLGLTLGLTINLRAVWQAGLLGVLLGLFVVLIGGAVLLLADKLTGGDGIAGLAAATTAGNAAVVPSIVAQANPVYAPAAESATVLVAASVVVTAILCPIITVLWARVVLKQPAGGSREVEAARAADLHVHLDHVPADTGETALEAAHLTVLDTAADRSQDSDRTRTADPGSGKGGGSGSSGSESTSDPTSPGPDPTGRGDVSKGKADA
;
A
#
# COMPACT_ATOMS: atom_id res chain seq x y z
N GLY A 1 -22.95 6.98 11.41
CA GLY A 1 -23.19 8.15 10.58
C GLY A 1 -24.33 9.03 11.06
N LYS A 2 -25.48 8.46 11.45
CA LYS A 2 -26.66 9.23 11.88
C LYS A 2 -26.47 10.01 13.19
N PHE A 3 -25.59 9.55 14.08
CA PHE A 3 -25.32 10.19 15.36
C PHE A 3 -24.64 11.55 15.23
N PHE A 4 -23.63 11.63 14.37
CA PHE A 4 -22.86 12.89 14.21
C PHE A 4 -23.46 13.83 13.16
N GLY A 5 -24.31 13.36 12.24
CA GLY A 5 -24.90 14.19 11.18
C GLY A 5 -23.88 15.02 10.38
N SER A 6 -24.36 15.92 9.52
CA SER A 6 -23.53 16.95 8.86
C SER A 6 -22.18 16.45 8.32
N PHE A 7 -21.12 17.29 8.44
CA PHE A 7 -19.77 17.00 7.89
C PHE A 7 -19.10 15.76 8.50
N THR A 8 -19.20 15.58 9.81
CA THR A 8 -18.60 14.43 10.49
C THR A 8 -19.23 13.12 10.05
N GLY A 9 -20.57 13.08 9.96
CA GLY A 9 -21.28 11.91 9.45
C GLY A 9 -20.95 11.63 8.00
N ALA A 10 -20.87 12.66 7.16
CA ALA A 10 -20.49 12.52 5.75
C ALA A 10 -19.05 12.04 5.57
N LEU A 11 -18.10 12.52 6.40
CA LEU A 11 -16.71 12.05 6.37
C LEU A 11 -16.62 10.55 6.70
N PHE A 12 -17.38 10.09 7.69
CA PHE A 12 -17.33 8.68 8.11
C PHE A 12 -18.07 7.71 7.17
N THR A 13 -18.98 8.21 6.34
CA THR A 13 -19.77 7.39 5.39
C THR A 13 -19.48 7.71 3.93
N GLY A 14 -18.70 8.74 3.66
CA GLY A 14 -18.49 9.31 2.32
C GLY A 14 -17.35 8.66 1.53
N LEU A 15 -17.18 7.34 1.63
CA LEU A 15 -16.12 6.62 0.92
C LEU A 15 -16.10 6.89 -0.60
N PRO A 16 -17.22 6.83 -1.37
CA PRO A 16 -17.19 7.05 -2.81
C PRO A 16 -16.73 8.46 -3.23
N PRO A 17 -17.17 9.56 -2.62
CA PRO A 17 -16.65 10.90 -2.93
C PRO A 17 -15.15 11.05 -2.67
N ILE A 18 -14.65 10.53 -1.54
CA ILE A 18 -13.24 10.60 -1.21
C ILE A 18 -12.41 9.79 -2.23
N LEU A 19 -12.90 8.62 -2.63
CA LEU A 19 -12.28 7.83 -3.71
C LEU A 19 -12.27 8.55 -5.03
N GLY A 20 -13.38 9.21 -5.42
CA GLY A 20 -13.43 9.99 -6.63
C GLY A 20 -12.34 11.06 -6.67
N VAL A 21 -12.20 11.83 -5.60
CA VAL A 21 -11.12 12.83 -5.47
C VAL A 21 -9.74 12.16 -5.49
N PHE A 22 -9.57 11.06 -4.78
CA PHE A 22 -8.32 10.29 -4.77
C PHE A 22 -7.93 9.84 -6.19
N TYR A 23 -8.86 9.29 -6.97
CA TYR A 23 -8.56 8.85 -8.34
C TYR A 23 -8.28 10.01 -9.30
N VAL A 24 -8.90 11.18 -9.13
CA VAL A 24 -8.51 12.38 -9.88
C VAL A 24 -7.07 12.78 -9.55
N CYS A 25 -6.73 12.85 -8.26
CA CYS A 25 -5.37 13.20 -7.84
C CYS A 25 -4.34 12.16 -8.31
N LEU A 26 -4.65 10.87 -8.17
CA LEU A 26 -3.80 9.78 -8.64
C LEU A 26 -3.63 9.84 -10.16
N GLY A 27 -4.71 9.99 -10.91
CA GLY A 27 -4.68 10.12 -12.37
C GLY A 27 -3.77 11.27 -12.83
N ALA A 28 -3.81 12.41 -12.14
CA ALA A 28 -2.98 13.57 -12.48
C ALA A 28 -1.47 13.29 -12.32
N THR A 29 -1.08 12.32 -11.51
CA THR A 29 0.33 11.93 -11.35
C THR A 29 0.86 11.08 -12.52
N LEU A 30 -0.03 10.50 -13.32
CA LEU A 30 0.32 9.56 -14.37
C LEU A 30 0.79 10.29 -15.64
N ASP A 31 1.98 9.94 -16.13
CA ASP A 31 2.50 10.48 -17.37
C ASP A 31 2.11 9.59 -18.56
N LEU A 32 1.31 10.13 -19.47
CA LEU A 32 0.90 9.44 -20.69
C LEU A 32 1.98 9.43 -21.79
N LYS A 33 3.07 10.20 -21.61
CA LYS A 33 4.21 10.19 -22.54
C LYS A 33 5.08 8.94 -22.35
N ALA A 34 4.44 7.78 -22.38
CA ALA A 34 5.14 6.53 -22.28
C ALA A 34 5.98 6.28 -23.54
N THR A 35 7.25 5.98 -23.37
CA THR A 35 8.06 5.48 -24.46
C THR A 35 7.53 4.12 -24.94
N PRO A 36 7.80 3.69 -26.21
CA PRO A 36 7.39 2.36 -26.67
C PRO A 36 7.84 1.23 -25.74
N TYR A 37 8.98 1.39 -25.09
CA TYR A 37 9.47 0.43 -24.10
C TYR A 37 8.58 0.37 -22.86
N ILE A 38 8.23 1.51 -22.28
CA ILE A 38 7.35 1.63 -21.11
C ILE A 38 5.97 1.06 -21.41
N ALA A 39 5.41 1.39 -22.59
CA ALA A 39 4.13 0.87 -23.03
C ALA A 39 4.15 -0.66 -23.15
N LYS A 40 5.22 -1.22 -23.77
CA LYS A 40 5.39 -2.66 -23.88
C LYS A 40 5.54 -3.34 -22.51
N LYS A 41 6.38 -2.79 -21.64
CA LYS A 41 6.67 -3.36 -20.30
C LYS A 41 5.43 -3.28 -19.41
N GLY A 42 4.87 -2.09 -19.23
CA GLY A 42 3.68 -1.87 -18.41
C GLY A 42 2.46 -2.62 -18.97
N GLY A 43 2.29 -2.61 -20.30
CA GLY A 43 1.22 -3.35 -20.96
C GLY A 43 1.33 -4.87 -20.79
N ALA A 44 2.53 -5.43 -20.81
CA ALA A 44 2.75 -6.86 -20.56
C ALA A 44 2.45 -7.24 -19.11
N LEU A 45 2.90 -6.43 -18.14
CA LEU A 45 2.61 -6.67 -16.72
C LEU A 45 1.11 -6.54 -16.43
N LEU A 46 0.48 -5.45 -16.89
CA LEU A 46 -0.95 -5.23 -16.74
C LEU A 46 -1.78 -6.32 -17.43
N GLY A 47 -1.47 -6.61 -18.69
CA GLY A 47 -2.17 -7.62 -19.48
C GLY A 47 -2.06 -9.03 -18.88
N SER A 48 -0.86 -9.39 -18.39
CA SER A 48 -0.65 -10.69 -17.72
C SER A 48 -1.43 -10.78 -16.42
N LYS A 49 -1.52 -9.69 -15.66
CA LYS A 49 -2.28 -9.62 -14.41
C LYS A 49 -3.78 -9.79 -14.67
N ILE A 50 -4.33 -9.03 -15.61
CA ILE A 50 -5.74 -9.15 -16.01
C ILE A 50 -6.05 -10.54 -16.56
N ALA A 51 -5.20 -11.06 -17.44
CA ALA A 51 -5.38 -12.40 -18.02
C ALA A 51 -5.37 -13.47 -16.92
N PHE A 52 -4.41 -13.41 -15.99
CA PHE A 52 -4.33 -14.33 -14.87
C PHE A 52 -5.56 -14.22 -13.97
N ALA A 53 -5.97 -12.99 -13.58
CA ALA A 53 -7.15 -12.77 -12.77
C ALA A 53 -8.43 -13.25 -13.47
N ALA A 54 -8.56 -13.07 -14.80
CA ALA A 54 -9.68 -13.58 -15.59
C ALA A 54 -9.70 -15.11 -15.63
N ILE A 55 -8.54 -15.76 -15.86
CA ILE A 55 -8.45 -17.23 -15.83
C ILE A 55 -8.86 -17.78 -14.46
N VAL A 56 -8.32 -17.20 -13.38
CA VAL A 56 -8.69 -17.57 -12.02
C VAL A 56 -10.17 -17.31 -11.77
N GLY A 57 -10.70 -16.18 -12.22
CA GLY A 57 -12.11 -15.81 -12.14
C GLY A 57 -13.00 -16.83 -12.86
N ILE A 58 -12.65 -17.24 -14.08
CA ILE A 58 -13.39 -18.28 -14.84
C ILE A 58 -13.39 -19.60 -14.10
N VAL A 59 -12.22 -20.06 -13.65
CA VAL A 59 -12.08 -21.34 -12.96
C VAL A 59 -12.87 -21.34 -11.65
N LEU A 60 -12.65 -20.32 -10.80
CA LEU A 60 -13.36 -20.21 -9.52
C LEU A 60 -14.85 -19.94 -9.71
N GLY A 61 -15.24 -19.14 -10.70
CA GLY A 61 -16.64 -18.88 -11.00
C GLY A 61 -17.41 -20.15 -11.39
N ARG A 62 -16.78 -21.04 -12.16
CA ARG A 62 -17.38 -22.34 -12.49
C ARG A 62 -17.44 -23.30 -11.32
N LEU A 63 -16.50 -23.20 -10.38
CA LEU A 63 -16.43 -24.08 -9.20
C LEU A 63 -17.30 -23.58 -8.04
N LEU A 64 -17.32 -22.29 -7.79
CA LEU A 64 -17.91 -21.67 -6.60
C LEU A 64 -19.20 -20.88 -6.90
N GLY A 65 -19.40 -20.45 -8.16
CA GLY A 65 -20.44 -19.48 -8.51
C GLY A 65 -20.08 -18.06 -8.04
N GLU A 66 -21.08 -17.19 -7.97
CA GLU A 66 -20.92 -15.75 -7.63
C GLU A 66 -21.03 -15.49 -6.12
N ALA A 67 -21.70 -16.40 -5.38
CA ALA A 67 -21.91 -16.29 -3.94
C ALA A 67 -20.64 -16.68 -3.16
N PRO A 68 -20.42 -16.10 -1.97
CA PRO A 68 -19.34 -16.52 -1.10
C PRO A 68 -19.59 -17.95 -0.57
N ILE A 69 -18.52 -18.70 -0.32
CA ILE A 69 -18.61 -20.03 0.28
C ILE A 69 -19.26 -19.90 1.67
N SER A 70 -20.31 -20.67 1.92
CA SER A 70 -21.12 -20.53 3.14
C SER A 70 -20.59 -21.30 4.34
N GLY A 71 -19.61 -22.23 4.17
CA GLY A 71 -19.14 -23.06 5.28
C GLY A 71 -17.75 -23.64 5.07
N GLY A 72 -17.21 -24.22 6.15
CA GLY A 72 -15.88 -24.84 6.15
C GLY A 72 -14.73 -23.84 6.25
N PHE A 73 -13.52 -24.31 6.00
CA PHE A 73 -12.29 -23.52 6.09
C PHE A 73 -12.24 -22.34 5.10
N LEU A 74 -12.90 -22.47 3.94
CA LEU A 74 -12.95 -21.45 2.90
C LEU A 74 -14.17 -20.52 3.02
N ALA A 75 -14.90 -20.55 4.14
CA ALA A 75 -16.07 -19.70 4.35
C ALA A 75 -15.75 -18.22 4.16
N GLY A 76 -16.56 -17.53 3.35
CA GLY A 76 -16.35 -16.13 2.99
C GLY A 76 -15.51 -15.91 1.74
N LEU A 77 -14.80 -16.92 1.22
CA LEU A 77 -14.08 -16.81 -0.05
C LEU A 77 -15.10 -16.67 -1.19
N SER A 78 -14.82 -15.74 -2.08
CA SER A 78 -15.62 -15.51 -3.28
C SER A 78 -14.71 -15.17 -4.45
N VAL A 79 -15.23 -15.34 -5.66
CA VAL A 79 -14.52 -14.94 -6.88
C VAL A 79 -14.22 -13.45 -6.86
N LEU A 80 -15.15 -12.65 -6.34
CA LEU A 80 -14.97 -11.21 -6.16
C LEU A 80 -13.73 -10.88 -5.30
N ALA A 81 -13.54 -11.58 -4.17
CA ALA A 81 -12.38 -11.37 -3.30
C ALA A 81 -11.06 -11.66 -4.03
N VAL A 82 -11.00 -12.77 -4.75
CA VAL A 82 -9.77 -13.19 -5.44
C VAL A 82 -9.44 -12.27 -6.60
N VAL A 83 -10.42 -11.94 -7.45
CA VAL A 83 -10.21 -11.05 -8.59
C VAL A 83 -9.84 -9.64 -8.13
N ALA A 84 -10.50 -9.10 -7.11
CA ALA A 84 -10.17 -7.79 -6.57
C ALA A 84 -8.76 -7.75 -5.94
N ALA A 85 -8.34 -8.81 -5.26
CA ALA A 85 -6.98 -8.88 -4.69
C ALA A 85 -5.88 -8.96 -5.76
N LEU A 86 -6.17 -9.58 -6.92
CA LEU A 86 -5.23 -9.75 -8.02
C LEU A 86 -5.10 -8.51 -8.90
N ASN A 87 -6.12 -7.67 -9.01
CA ASN A 87 -6.24 -6.65 -10.06
C ASN A 87 -5.73 -5.25 -9.70
N ASP A 88 -5.08 -5.05 -8.56
CA ASP A 88 -4.61 -3.71 -8.19
C ASP A 88 -3.22 -3.77 -7.55
N THR A 89 -2.25 -3.07 -8.15
CA THR A 89 -0.87 -3.01 -7.67
C THR A 89 -0.66 -1.82 -6.74
N ASN A 90 0.03 -2.04 -5.63
CA ASN A 90 0.50 -0.95 -4.77
C ASN A 90 1.60 -0.14 -5.47
N GLY A 91 1.21 0.97 -6.07
CA GLY A 91 2.12 1.81 -6.86
C GLY A 91 3.25 2.43 -6.05
N GLY A 92 2.99 2.84 -4.81
CA GLY A 92 4.03 3.37 -3.94
C GLY A 92 5.11 2.34 -3.65
N MET A 93 4.69 1.10 -3.37
CA MET A 93 5.61 -0.02 -3.14
C MET A 93 6.36 -0.39 -4.42
N TYR A 94 5.65 -0.49 -5.56
CA TYR A 94 6.29 -0.75 -6.85
C TYR A 94 7.40 0.26 -7.14
N MET A 95 7.10 1.55 -7.07
CA MET A 95 8.08 2.61 -7.31
C MET A 95 9.24 2.58 -6.30
N SER A 96 8.96 2.31 -5.02
CA SER A 96 10.00 2.19 -3.99
C SER A 96 10.96 1.02 -4.26
N LEU A 97 10.44 -0.16 -4.59
CA LEU A 97 11.25 -1.34 -4.91
C LEU A 97 12.02 -1.16 -6.22
N MET A 98 11.38 -0.58 -7.24
CA MET A 98 12.04 -0.27 -8.49
C MET A 98 13.15 0.78 -8.32
N GLY A 99 12.93 1.80 -7.48
CA GLY A 99 13.93 2.82 -7.16
C GLY A 99 15.14 2.28 -6.39
N GLN A 100 15.05 1.11 -5.76
CA GLN A 100 16.14 0.51 -5.00
C GLN A 100 16.83 -0.63 -5.75
N PHE A 101 16.09 -1.48 -6.44
CA PHE A 101 16.59 -2.74 -7.01
C PHE A 101 16.33 -2.86 -8.51
N GLY A 102 15.38 -2.08 -9.04
CA GLY A 102 14.96 -2.13 -10.43
C GLY A 102 15.89 -1.37 -11.37
N ARG A 103 15.57 -1.44 -12.67
CA ARG A 103 16.19 -0.62 -13.69
C ARG A 103 15.42 0.70 -13.81
N ASN A 104 16.11 1.82 -13.95
CA ASN A 104 15.49 3.15 -14.07
C ASN A 104 14.42 3.22 -15.16
N ARG A 105 14.67 2.55 -16.30
CA ARG A 105 13.72 2.48 -17.42
C ARG A 105 12.42 1.72 -17.11
N ASP A 106 12.45 0.79 -16.14
CA ASP A 106 11.29 -0.05 -15.77
C ASP A 106 10.39 0.64 -14.74
N VAL A 107 10.89 1.67 -14.05
CA VAL A 107 10.10 2.47 -13.10
C VAL A 107 8.85 3.06 -13.77
N GLY A 108 9.01 3.56 -15.00
CA GLY A 108 7.93 4.15 -15.79
C GLY A 108 6.81 3.16 -16.18
N ALA A 109 7.02 1.85 -16.09
CA ALA A 109 5.99 0.87 -16.41
C ALA A 109 4.73 1.04 -15.54
N TYR A 110 4.86 1.58 -14.32
CA TYR A 110 3.73 1.86 -13.46
C TYR A 110 2.73 2.86 -14.06
N SER A 111 3.16 3.79 -14.92
CA SER A 111 2.24 4.72 -15.60
C SER A 111 1.18 4.00 -16.44
N VAL A 112 1.52 2.83 -17.00
CA VAL A 112 0.56 1.98 -17.74
C VAL A 112 -0.19 1.05 -16.78
N MET A 113 0.52 0.45 -15.82
CA MET A 113 -0.09 -0.46 -14.84
C MET A 113 -1.11 0.22 -13.96
N SER A 114 -0.94 1.51 -13.65
CA SER A 114 -1.87 2.28 -12.82
C SER A 114 -3.29 2.39 -13.38
N LEU A 115 -3.52 2.03 -14.65
CA LEU A 115 -4.86 1.89 -15.21
C LEU A 115 -5.70 0.80 -14.49
N GLU A 116 -5.05 -0.12 -13.78
CA GLU A 116 -5.72 -1.11 -12.94
C GLU A 116 -6.26 -0.53 -11.62
N SER A 117 -5.83 0.67 -11.24
CA SER A 117 -6.24 1.30 -9.99
C SER A 117 -7.75 1.55 -9.97
N GLY A 118 -8.42 0.87 -9.04
CA GLY A 118 -9.85 1.02 -8.81
C GLY A 118 -10.72 -0.13 -9.34
N PRO A 119 -12.05 0.06 -9.28
CA PRO A 119 -13.00 -1.01 -9.55
C PRO A 119 -13.19 -1.34 -11.05
N PHE A 120 -12.75 -0.46 -11.96
CA PHE A 120 -13.01 -0.58 -13.39
C PHE A 120 -12.50 -1.91 -13.96
N LEU A 121 -11.20 -2.20 -13.81
CA LEU A 121 -10.64 -3.43 -14.36
C LEU A 121 -11.12 -4.68 -13.62
N THR A 122 -11.45 -4.58 -12.34
CA THR A 122 -12.08 -5.71 -11.62
C THR A 122 -13.45 -6.03 -12.22
N MET A 123 -14.29 -5.02 -12.53
CA MET A 123 -15.57 -5.23 -13.21
C MET A 123 -15.38 -5.80 -14.61
N VAL A 124 -14.42 -5.27 -15.38
CA VAL A 124 -14.08 -5.80 -16.73
C VAL A 124 -13.64 -7.25 -16.62
N THR A 125 -12.77 -7.59 -15.68
CA THR A 125 -12.26 -8.95 -15.48
C THR A 125 -13.37 -9.94 -15.11
N LEU A 126 -14.28 -9.54 -14.19
CA LEU A 126 -15.46 -10.35 -13.84
C LEU A 126 -16.39 -10.51 -15.04
N GLY A 127 -16.55 -9.47 -15.86
CA GLY A 127 -17.31 -9.55 -17.12
C GLY A 127 -16.69 -10.50 -18.14
N ILE A 128 -15.36 -10.44 -18.34
CA ILE A 128 -14.62 -11.37 -19.21
C ILE A 128 -14.73 -12.82 -18.70
N ALA A 129 -14.74 -13.00 -17.37
CA ALA A 129 -14.93 -14.30 -16.76
C ALA A 129 -16.37 -14.85 -16.92
N GLY A 130 -17.29 -14.05 -17.50
CA GLY A 130 -18.68 -14.45 -17.75
C GLY A 130 -19.53 -14.53 -16.46
N LEU A 131 -19.07 -13.90 -15.38
CA LEU A 131 -19.70 -13.99 -14.06
C LEU A 131 -20.81 -12.96 -13.86
N ALA A 132 -20.72 -11.79 -14.50
CA ALA A 132 -21.78 -10.79 -14.48
C ALA A 132 -21.62 -9.77 -15.60
N ALA A 133 -22.74 -9.21 -16.04
CA ALA A 133 -22.75 -8.03 -16.91
C ALA A 133 -22.81 -6.77 -16.05
N PHE A 134 -21.93 -5.82 -16.34
CA PHE A 134 -21.95 -4.51 -15.68
C PHE A 134 -22.56 -3.47 -16.63
N PRO A 135 -23.46 -2.60 -16.15
CA PRO A 135 -23.96 -1.49 -16.93
C PRO A 135 -22.79 -0.60 -17.38
N TRP A 136 -22.78 -0.17 -18.64
CA TRP A 136 -21.70 0.67 -19.17
C TRP A 136 -21.53 1.98 -18.37
N GLN A 137 -22.61 2.50 -17.78
CA GLN A 137 -22.58 3.68 -16.91
C GLN A 137 -21.73 3.45 -15.66
N ALA A 138 -21.79 2.25 -15.07
CA ALA A 138 -20.95 1.88 -13.92
C ALA A 138 -19.48 1.79 -14.32
N LEU A 139 -19.18 1.22 -15.48
CA LEU A 139 -17.82 1.14 -16.01
C LEU A 139 -17.25 2.54 -16.30
N VAL A 140 -18.00 3.40 -16.95
CA VAL A 140 -17.61 4.79 -17.21
C VAL A 140 -17.44 5.55 -15.88
N GLY A 141 -18.40 5.44 -14.96
CA GLY A 141 -18.30 6.08 -13.65
C GLY A 141 -17.07 5.65 -12.83
N ALA A 142 -16.65 4.41 -12.98
CA ALA A 142 -15.48 3.89 -12.29
C ALA A 142 -14.14 4.42 -12.84
N ILE A 143 -14.02 4.60 -14.17
CA ILE A 143 -12.78 5.05 -14.81
C ILE A 143 -12.69 6.57 -14.96
N LEU A 144 -13.84 7.26 -15.02
CA LEU A 144 -13.90 8.69 -15.34
C LEU A 144 -13.06 9.58 -14.41
N PRO A 145 -13.09 9.41 -13.08
CA PRO A 145 -12.25 10.22 -12.19
C PRO A 145 -10.75 10.07 -12.48
N LEU A 146 -10.29 8.84 -12.71
CA LEU A 146 -8.89 8.57 -13.07
C LEU A 146 -8.55 9.22 -14.43
N ALA A 147 -9.39 9.04 -15.45
CA ALA A 147 -9.20 9.62 -16.78
C ALA A 147 -9.18 11.15 -16.75
N LEU A 148 -10.07 11.77 -15.96
CA LEU A 148 -10.08 13.22 -15.76
C LEU A 148 -8.77 13.70 -15.13
N GLY A 149 -8.29 13.01 -14.10
CA GLY A 149 -7.00 13.30 -13.49
C GLY A 149 -5.85 13.20 -14.49
N MET A 150 -5.80 12.10 -15.26
CA MET A 150 -4.79 11.91 -16.31
C MET A 150 -4.81 13.05 -17.33
N LEU A 151 -5.99 13.48 -17.74
CA LEU A 151 -6.14 14.62 -18.66
C LEU A 151 -5.56 15.90 -18.05
N LEU A 152 -5.97 16.25 -16.82
CA LEU A 152 -5.52 17.46 -16.14
C LEU A 152 -3.99 17.47 -15.95
N GLY A 153 -3.39 16.39 -15.45
CA GLY A 153 -1.96 16.32 -15.17
C GLY A 153 -1.07 16.26 -16.42
N ASN A 154 -1.62 15.83 -17.57
CA ASN A 154 -0.87 15.77 -18.83
C ASN A 154 -1.06 17.05 -19.69
N LEU A 155 -2.13 17.80 -19.49
CA LEU A 155 -2.33 19.10 -20.12
C LEU A 155 -1.57 20.21 -19.39
N ASP A 156 -1.52 20.15 -18.05
CA ASP A 156 -0.88 21.16 -17.24
C ASP A 156 0.05 20.55 -16.17
N PRO A 157 1.38 20.69 -16.31
CA PRO A 157 2.34 20.25 -15.30
C PRO A 157 2.18 20.93 -13.93
N ALA A 158 1.62 22.16 -13.87
CA ALA A 158 1.35 22.83 -12.59
C ALA A 158 0.22 22.11 -11.85
N MET A 159 -0.82 21.69 -12.58
CA MET A 159 -1.92 20.91 -12.03
C MET A 159 -1.43 19.55 -11.50
N ARG A 160 -0.51 18.89 -12.20
CA ARG A 160 0.15 17.66 -11.72
C ARG A 160 0.85 17.90 -10.38
N LYS A 161 1.67 18.96 -10.27
CA LYS A 161 2.38 19.30 -9.03
C LYS A 161 1.43 19.66 -7.89
N PHE A 162 0.31 20.29 -8.20
CA PHE A 162 -0.69 20.69 -7.23
C PHE A 162 -1.46 19.50 -6.67
N LEU A 163 -1.86 18.52 -7.51
CA LEU A 163 -2.67 17.39 -7.11
C LEU A 163 -1.85 16.21 -6.53
N ALA A 164 -0.59 16.06 -6.92
CA ALA A 164 0.25 14.94 -6.49
C ALA A 164 0.36 14.78 -4.95
N PRO A 165 0.55 15.85 -4.15
CA PRO A 165 0.63 15.72 -2.68
C PRO A 165 -0.67 15.26 -2.03
N ALA A 166 -1.82 15.42 -2.71
CA ALA A 166 -3.11 14.98 -2.18
C ALA A 166 -3.24 13.44 -2.17
N VAL A 167 -2.53 12.72 -3.02
CA VAL A 167 -2.59 11.25 -3.08
C VAL A 167 -2.21 10.62 -1.72
N PRO A 168 -1.01 10.81 -1.17
CA PRO A 168 -0.68 10.28 0.14
C PRO A 168 -1.50 10.91 1.27
N ALA A 169 -1.92 12.17 1.15
CA ALA A 169 -2.74 12.84 2.16
C ALA A 169 -4.15 12.24 2.30
N LEU A 170 -4.74 11.73 1.22
CA LEU A 170 -6.08 11.11 1.24
C LEU A 170 -6.08 9.67 1.75
N VAL A 171 -4.95 8.97 1.74
CA VAL A 171 -4.85 7.55 2.18
C VAL A 171 -5.36 7.33 3.61
N PRO A 172 -5.00 8.14 4.63
CA PRO A 172 -5.54 7.96 5.97
C PRO A 172 -7.06 8.12 6.05
N PHE A 173 -7.65 9.02 5.28
CA PHE A 173 -9.11 9.21 5.22
C PHE A 173 -9.81 8.03 4.57
N LEU A 174 -9.25 7.47 3.51
CA LEU A 174 -9.74 6.23 2.91
C LEU A 174 -9.65 5.06 3.89
N GLY A 175 -8.53 4.93 4.59
CA GLY A 175 -8.34 3.92 5.63
C GLY A 175 -9.33 4.06 6.77
N LEU A 176 -9.60 5.29 7.24
CA LEU A 176 -10.58 5.57 8.29
C LEU A 176 -11.99 5.21 7.86
N THR A 177 -12.45 5.71 6.71
CA THR A 177 -13.80 5.44 6.20
C THR A 177 -14.02 3.96 5.94
N LEU A 178 -13.02 3.27 5.39
CA LEU A 178 -13.07 1.83 5.18
C LEU A 178 -13.10 1.07 6.52
N GLY A 179 -12.17 1.41 7.44
CA GLY A 179 -12.06 0.76 8.75
C GLY A 179 -13.34 0.85 9.59
N LEU A 180 -14.08 1.96 9.49
CA LEU A 180 -15.37 2.14 10.16
C LEU A 180 -16.50 1.28 9.57
N THR A 181 -16.35 0.76 8.35
CA THR A 181 -17.31 -0.15 7.71
C THR A 181 -16.96 -1.62 7.93
N ILE A 182 -15.74 -1.93 8.34
CA ILE A 182 -15.27 -3.31 8.52
C ILE A 182 -15.78 -3.89 9.84
N ASN A 183 -16.33 -5.09 9.76
CA ASN A 183 -16.71 -5.89 10.91
C ASN A 183 -15.46 -6.58 11.50
N LEU A 184 -14.98 -6.12 12.66
CA LEU A 184 -13.77 -6.66 13.30
C LEU A 184 -13.89 -8.16 13.63
N ARG A 185 -15.09 -8.68 13.89
CA ARG A 185 -15.31 -10.11 14.10
C ARG A 185 -15.10 -10.90 12.81
N ALA A 186 -15.55 -10.35 11.66
CA ALA A 186 -15.31 -10.95 10.35
C ALA A 186 -13.82 -10.95 10.00
N VAL A 187 -13.08 -9.90 10.38
CA VAL A 187 -11.61 -9.83 10.21
C VAL A 187 -10.92 -10.97 10.94
N TRP A 188 -11.31 -11.23 12.19
CA TRP A 188 -10.76 -12.34 12.98
C TRP A 188 -11.06 -13.72 12.37
N GLN A 189 -12.29 -13.91 11.90
CA GLN A 189 -12.71 -15.15 11.25
C GLN A 189 -12.05 -15.37 9.88
N ALA A 190 -11.83 -14.30 9.12
CA ALA A 190 -11.20 -14.34 7.81
C ALA A 190 -9.67 -14.33 7.85
N GLY A 191 -9.04 -14.16 9.03
CA GLY A 191 -7.62 -13.89 9.19
C GLY A 191 -6.72 -14.85 8.42
N LEU A 192 -6.87 -16.16 8.61
CA LEU A 192 -6.06 -17.16 7.90
C LEU A 192 -6.35 -17.20 6.39
N LEU A 193 -7.61 -17.08 6.00
CA LEU A 193 -8.00 -17.09 4.59
C LEU A 193 -7.48 -15.85 3.84
N GLY A 194 -7.49 -14.69 4.51
CA GLY A 194 -6.89 -13.47 3.97
C GLY A 194 -5.37 -13.57 3.81
N VAL A 195 -4.69 -14.24 4.77
CA VAL A 195 -3.26 -14.57 4.65
C VAL A 195 -3.01 -15.47 3.45
N LEU A 196 -3.80 -16.52 3.28
CA LEU A 196 -3.68 -17.42 2.12
C LEU A 196 -3.94 -16.70 0.80
N LEU A 197 -4.90 -15.78 0.77
CA LEU A 197 -5.16 -14.95 -0.40
C LEU A 197 -3.94 -14.06 -0.73
N GLY A 198 -3.35 -13.41 0.26
CA GLY A 198 -2.14 -12.61 0.08
C GLY A 198 -0.95 -13.45 -0.38
N LEU A 199 -0.76 -14.65 0.18
CA LEU A 199 0.24 -15.62 -0.28
C LEU A 199 -0.01 -16.03 -1.74
N PHE A 200 -1.25 -16.30 -2.12
CA PHE A 200 -1.62 -16.62 -3.50
C PHE A 200 -1.26 -15.48 -4.46
N VAL A 201 -1.57 -14.24 -4.10
CA VAL A 201 -1.22 -13.07 -4.92
C VAL A 201 0.29 -12.96 -5.11
N VAL A 202 1.08 -13.06 -4.02
CA VAL A 202 2.54 -12.87 -4.11
C VAL A 202 3.22 -14.05 -4.78
N LEU A 203 2.86 -15.29 -4.44
CA LEU A 203 3.56 -16.47 -4.94
C LEU A 203 3.10 -16.85 -6.35
N ILE A 204 1.81 -17.03 -6.56
CA ILE A 204 1.29 -17.49 -7.86
C ILE A 204 1.16 -16.30 -8.81
N GLY A 205 0.51 -15.21 -8.39
CA GLY A 205 0.44 -13.97 -9.16
C GLY A 205 1.84 -13.42 -9.46
N GLY A 206 2.72 -13.42 -8.44
CA GLY A 206 4.12 -13.01 -8.59
C GLY A 206 4.91 -13.86 -9.57
N ALA A 207 4.71 -15.17 -9.61
CA ALA A 207 5.36 -16.05 -10.62
C ALA A 207 4.91 -15.72 -12.04
N VAL A 208 3.62 -15.44 -12.24
CA VAL A 208 3.08 -15.03 -13.55
C VAL A 208 3.68 -13.69 -13.99
N LEU A 209 3.72 -12.70 -13.07
CA LEU A 209 4.28 -11.38 -13.36
C LEU A 209 5.80 -11.43 -13.55
N LEU A 210 6.51 -12.26 -12.79
CA LEU A 210 7.93 -12.53 -13.00
C LEU A 210 8.20 -13.06 -14.41
N LEU A 211 7.37 -14.00 -14.87
CA LEU A 211 7.48 -14.55 -16.23
C LEU A 211 7.19 -13.47 -17.27
N ALA A 212 6.15 -12.67 -17.10
CA ALA A 212 5.81 -11.55 -18.00
C ALA A 212 6.94 -10.52 -18.08
N ASP A 213 7.56 -10.21 -16.94
CA ASP A 213 8.71 -9.32 -16.87
C ASP A 213 9.91 -9.91 -17.64
N LYS A 214 10.23 -11.17 -17.41
CA LYS A 214 11.31 -11.89 -18.14
C LYS A 214 11.06 -11.93 -19.64
N LEU A 215 9.84 -12.23 -20.09
CA LEU A 215 9.47 -12.26 -21.51
C LEU A 215 9.60 -10.90 -22.20
N THR A 216 9.51 -9.82 -21.45
CA THR A 216 9.73 -8.45 -21.95
C THR A 216 11.17 -7.96 -21.79
N GLY A 217 12.11 -8.86 -21.47
CA GLY A 217 13.53 -8.56 -21.32
C GLY A 217 13.91 -7.92 -19.98
N GLY A 218 13.08 -8.11 -18.96
CA GLY A 218 13.34 -7.71 -17.58
C GLY A 218 14.23 -8.69 -16.81
N ASP A 219 14.62 -8.26 -15.61
CA ASP A 219 15.41 -9.07 -14.67
C ASP A 219 14.55 -9.80 -13.64
N GLY A 220 13.25 -9.54 -13.63
CA GLY A 220 12.28 -10.11 -12.71
C GLY A 220 11.85 -9.18 -11.58
N ILE A 221 12.58 -8.09 -11.34
CA ILE A 221 12.28 -7.14 -10.26
C ILE A 221 10.93 -6.46 -10.48
N ALA A 222 10.66 -5.97 -11.71
CA ALA A 222 9.41 -5.28 -12.01
C ALA A 222 8.19 -6.21 -11.85
N GLY A 223 8.31 -7.47 -12.27
CA GLY A 223 7.25 -8.47 -12.09
C GLY A 223 6.96 -8.75 -10.62
N LEU A 224 8.00 -9.00 -9.83
CA LEU A 224 7.86 -9.27 -8.39
C LEU A 224 7.35 -8.04 -7.62
N ALA A 225 7.86 -6.85 -7.92
CA ALA A 225 7.41 -5.60 -7.31
C ALA A 225 5.93 -5.28 -7.62
N ALA A 226 5.41 -5.76 -8.77
CA ALA A 226 4.01 -5.64 -9.14
C ALA A 226 3.08 -6.66 -8.46
N ALA A 227 3.63 -7.69 -7.80
CA ALA A 227 2.87 -8.78 -7.17
C ALA A 227 2.30 -8.36 -5.79
N THR A 228 1.53 -7.29 -5.78
CA THR A 228 0.91 -6.74 -4.57
C THR A 228 -0.58 -6.54 -4.74
N THR A 229 -1.27 -6.39 -3.61
CA THR A 229 -2.63 -5.86 -3.54
C THR A 229 -2.56 -4.43 -3.02
N ALA A 230 -3.09 -3.46 -3.75
CA ALA A 230 -3.10 -2.06 -3.32
C ALA A 230 -4.08 -1.82 -2.15
N GLY A 231 -3.81 -0.81 -1.33
CA GLY A 231 -4.68 -0.48 -0.20
C GLY A 231 -6.11 -0.10 -0.61
N ASN A 232 -6.25 0.59 -1.75
CA ASN A 232 -7.55 0.94 -2.34
C ASN A 232 -8.31 -0.26 -2.91
N ALA A 233 -7.66 -1.39 -3.20
CA ALA A 233 -8.34 -2.60 -3.63
C ALA A 233 -9.36 -3.12 -2.61
N ALA A 234 -9.15 -2.85 -1.32
CA ALA A 234 -10.07 -3.27 -0.27
C ALA A 234 -11.48 -2.66 -0.37
N VAL A 235 -11.64 -1.52 -1.04
CA VAL A 235 -12.97 -0.91 -1.26
C VAL A 235 -13.64 -1.40 -2.53
N VAL A 236 -12.91 -2.00 -3.45
CA VAL A 236 -13.40 -2.46 -4.75
C VAL A 236 -14.60 -3.39 -4.62
N PRO A 237 -14.61 -4.41 -3.71
CA PRO A 237 -15.77 -5.29 -3.57
C PRO A 237 -17.09 -4.56 -3.27
N SER A 238 -17.05 -3.54 -2.42
CA SER A 238 -18.24 -2.74 -2.09
C SER A 238 -18.75 -1.93 -3.28
N ILE A 239 -17.86 -1.40 -4.11
CA ILE A 239 -18.23 -0.64 -5.32
C ILE A 239 -18.77 -1.57 -6.40
N VAL A 240 -18.15 -2.73 -6.58
CA VAL A 240 -18.64 -3.76 -7.52
C VAL A 240 -20.05 -4.22 -7.15
N ALA A 241 -20.33 -4.43 -5.85
CA ALA A 241 -21.65 -4.78 -5.37
C ALA A 241 -22.69 -3.67 -5.57
N GLN A 242 -22.30 -2.40 -5.47
CA GLN A 242 -23.18 -1.28 -5.81
C GLN A 242 -23.48 -1.22 -7.31
N ALA A 243 -22.51 -1.54 -8.16
CA ALA A 243 -22.68 -1.59 -9.60
C ALA A 243 -23.47 -2.81 -10.07
N ASN A 244 -23.36 -3.93 -9.36
CA ASN A 244 -24.13 -5.16 -9.63
C ASN A 244 -24.50 -5.86 -8.31
N PRO A 245 -25.79 -5.82 -7.91
CA PRO A 245 -26.29 -6.39 -6.64
C PRO A 245 -26.08 -7.90 -6.46
N VAL A 246 -25.79 -8.65 -7.52
CA VAL A 246 -25.44 -10.08 -7.46
C VAL A 246 -24.25 -10.32 -6.53
N TYR A 247 -23.32 -9.36 -6.46
CA TYR A 247 -22.16 -9.43 -5.58
C TYR A 247 -22.40 -8.91 -4.15
N ALA A 248 -23.58 -8.38 -3.84
CA ALA A 248 -23.87 -7.85 -2.50
C ALA A 248 -23.61 -8.85 -1.36
N PRO A 249 -23.96 -10.15 -1.48
CA PRO A 249 -23.68 -11.14 -0.43
C PRO A 249 -22.19 -11.37 -0.18
N ALA A 250 -21.34 -11.15 -1.19
CA ALA A 250 -19.88 -11.35 -1.10
C ALA A 250 -19.13 -10.10 -0.68
N ALA A 251 -19.74 -8.91 -0.74
CA ALA A 251 -19.03 -7.62 -0.60
C ALA A 251 -18.30 -7.48 0.74
N GLU A 252 -18.95 -7.78 1.86
CA GLU A 252 -18.36 -7.63 3.20
C GLU A 252 -17.19 -8.58 3.40
N SER A 253 -17.38 -9.88 3.14
CA SER A 253 -16.29 -10.87 3.28
C SER A 253 -15.14 -10.60 2.32
N ALA A 254 -15.44 -10.24 1.06
CA ALA A 254 -14.42 -9.91 0.08
C ALA A 254 -13.61 -8.67 0.50
N THR A 255 -14.24 -7.61 1.02
CA THR A 255 -13.56 -6.42 1.54
C THR A 255 -12.54 -6.80 2.62
N VAL A 256 -12.95 -7.65 3.58
CA VAL A 256 -12.08 -8.09 4.68
C VAL A 256 -10.90 -8.94 4.16
N LEU A 257 -11.17 -9.88 3.25
CA LEU A 257 -10.14 -10.74 2.66
C LEU A 257 -9.12 -9.95 1.84
N VAL A 258 -9.60 -8.99 1.03
CA VAL A 258 -8.72 -8.11 0.25
C VAL A 258 -7.89 -7.22 1.18
N ALA A 259 -8.49 -6.65 2.24
CA ALA A 259 -7.74 -5.84 3.22
C ALA A 259 -6.64 -6.66 3.92
N ALA A 260 -6.90 -7.91 4.28
CA ALA A 260 -5.89 -8.81 4.82
C ALA A 260 -4.79 -9.14 3.79
N SER A 261 -5.17 -9.37 2.52
CA SER A 261 -4.22 -9.57 1.42
C SER A 261 -3.30 -8.35 1.24
N VAL A 262 -3.82 -7.11 1.36
CA VAL A 262 -3.00 -5.88 1.32
C VAL A 262 -1.87 -5.95 2.34
N VAL A 263 -2.17 -6.29 3.59
CA VAL A 263 -1.16 -6.37 4.67
C VAL A 263 -0.11 -7.45 4.37
N VAL A 264 -0.56 -8.63 3.98
CA VAL A 264 0.33 -9.77 3.68
C VAL A 264 1.23 -9.45 2.50
N THR A 265 0.69 -8.92 1.40
CA THR A 265 1.48 -8.58 0.22
C THR A 265 2.42 -7.40 0.50
N ALA A 266 2.03 -6.45 1.36
CA ALA A 266 2.88 -5.34 1.78
C ALA A 266 4.14 -5.81 2.52
N ILE A 267 4.08 -6.93 3.22
CA ILE A 267 5.22 -7.52 3.93
C ILE A 267 6.01 -8.46 3.01
N LEU A 268 5.33 -9.36 2.33
CA LEU A 268 6.01 -10.44 1.59
C LEU A 268 6.61 -9.99 0.26
N CYS A 269 5.96 -9.08 -0.47
CA CYS A 269 6.45 -8.64 -1.77
C CYS A 269 7.83 -7.98 -1.68
N PRO A 270 8.11 -7.03 -0.75
CA PRO A 270 9.45 -6.49 -0.58
C PRO A 270 10.47 -7.58 -0.24
N ILE A 271 10.13 -8.50 0.67
CA ILE A 271 11.03 -9.59 1.08
C ILE A 271 11.43 -10.45 -0.12
N ILE A 272 10.44 -10.91 -0.91
CA ILE A 272 10.68 -11.76 -2.07
C ILE A 272 11.46 -11.01 -3.15
N THR A 273 11.12 -9.73 -3.39
CA THR A 273 11.82 -8.90 -4.37
C THR A 273 13.28 -8.69 -3.98
N VAL A 274 13.56 -8.39 -2.70
CA VAL A 274 14.92 -8.25 -2.18
C VAL A 274 15.70 -9.57 -2.24
N LEU A 275 15.06 -10.67 -1.85
CA LEU A 275 15.70 -12.00 -1.96
C LEU A 275 16.04 -12.33 -3.41
N TRP A 276 15.14 -12.07 -4.36
CA TRP A 276 15.40 -12.23 -5.79
C TRP A 276 16.58 -11.38 -6.24
N ALA A 277 16.59 -10.09 -5.90
CA ALA A 277 17.67 -9.18 -6.25
C ALA A 277 19.03 -9.66 -5.71
N ARG A 278 19.09 -10.10 -4.45
CA ARG A 278 20.35 -10.51 -3.80
C ARG A 278 20.79 -11.90 -4.16
N VAL A 279 19.87 -12.88 -4.17
CA VAL A 279 20.23 -14.31 -4.36
C VAL A 279 20.35 -14.65 -5.84
N VAL A 280 19.38 -14.23 -6.66
CA VAL A 280 19.34 -14.60 -8.09
C VAL A 280 20.16 -13.64 -8.93
N LEU A 281 19.97 -12.32 -8.73
CA LEU A 281 20.67 -11.30 -9.52
C LEU A 281 22.02 -10.90 -8.93
N LYS A 282 22.34 -11.35 -7.69
CA LYS A 282 23.59 -11.05 -6.98
C LYS A 282 23.88 -9.55 -6.89
N GLN A 283 22.82 -8.74 -6.69
CA GLN A 283 22.96 -7.28 -6.53
C GLN A 283 23.63 -6.96 -5.18
N PRO A 284 24.47 -5.90 -5.13
CA PRO A 284 25.12 -5.44 -3.89
C PRO A 284 24.07 -4.90 -2.89
N ALA A 285 24.47 -4.76 -1.64
CA ALA A 285 23.58 -4.32 -0.55
C ALA A 285 22.98 -2.91 -0.76
N GLY A 286 23.62 -2.06 -1.57
CA GLY A 286 23.16 -0.69 -1.91
C GLY A 286 22.11 -0.61 -3.03
N GLY A 287 21.74 -1.71 -3.66
CA GLY A 287 20.82 -1.73 -4.81
C GLY A 287 21.51 -2.05 -6.13
N SER A 288 20.85 -1.74 -7.26
CA SER A 288 21.46 -1.95 -8.58
C SER A 288 22.58 -0.94 -8.85
N ARG A 289 23.58 -1.33 -9.65
CA ARG A 289 24.67 -0.40 -10.06
C ARG A 289 24.15 0.86 -10.75
N GLU A 290 23.02 0.77 -11.44
CA GLU A 290 22.36 1.92 -12.08
C GLU A 290 21.80 2.90 -11.04
N VAL A 291 21.25 2.39 -9.93
CA VAL A 291 20.75 3.21 -8.82
C VAL A 291 21.90 3.84 -8.05
N GLU A 292 23.00 3.13 -7.81
CA GLU A 292 24.20 3.71 -7.21
C GLU A 292 24.82 4.79 -8.10
N ALA A 293 24.91 4.57 -9.41
CA ALA A 293 25.40 5.56 -10.36
C ALA A 293 24.50 6.79 -10.42
N ALA A 294 23.17 6.61 -10.39
CA ALA A 294 22.21 7.73 -10.36
C ALA A 294 22.30 8.54 -9.05
N ARG A 295 22.45 7.88 -7.89
CA ARG A 295 22.67 8.54 -6.60
C ARG A 295 23.99 9.32 -6.57
N ALA A 296 25.05 8.74 -7.12
CA ALA A 296 26.35 9.42 -7.23
C ALA A 296 26.26 10.64 -8.12
N ALA A 297 25.56 10.55 -9.26
CA ALA A 297 25.35 11.69 -10.17
C ALA A 297 24.52 12.81 -9.53
N ASP A 298 23.46 12.44 -8.77
CA ASP A 298 22.60 13.41 -8.07
C ASP A 298 23.35 14.12 -6.94
N LEU A 299 24.25 13.42 -6.25
CA LEU A 299 25.14 13.97 -5.24
C LEU A 299 26.14 14.95 -5.86
N HIS A 300 26.72 14.66 -7.04
CA HIS A 300 27.59 15.57 -7.76
C HIS A 300 26.87 16.86 -8.19
N VAL A 301 25.64 16.74 -8.71
CA VAL A 301 24.82 17.92 -9.08
C VAL A 301 24.50 18.79 -7.86
N HIS A 302 24.26 18.20 -6.69
CA HIS A 302 24.02 18.96 -5.45
C HIS A 302 25.30 19.67 -4.95
N LEU A 303 26.46 19.04 -5.08
CA LEU A 303 27.75 19.60 -4.66
C LEU A 303 28.20 20.76 -5.59
N ASP A 304 27.91 20.68 -6.88
CA ASP A 304 28.23 21.75 -7.87
C ASP A 304 27.36 23.00 -7.70
N HIS A 305 26.25 22.92 -6.95
CA HIS A 305 25.36 24.08 -6.68
C HIS A 305 25.55 24.70 -5.29
N VAL A 306 26.54 24.24 -4.50
CA VAL A 306 26.89 24.87 -3.21
C VAL A 306 27.78 26.10 -3.50
N PRO A 307 27.39 27.33 -3.09
CA PRO A 307 28.21 28.52 -3.28
C PRO A 307 29.58 28.35 -2.63
N ALA A 308 30.61 28.79 -3.30
CA ALA A 308 32.01 28.58 -2.92
C ALA A 308 32.43 29.20 -1.57
N ASP A 309 31.63 30.11 -1.03
CA ASP A 309 31.88 30.78 0.26
C ASP A 309 31.30 30.05 1.48
N THR A 310 30.55 28.94 1.27
CA THR A 310 30.10 28.03 2.35
C THR A 310 30.81 26.67 2.29
N GLY A 311 31.76 26.49 1.38
CA GLY A 311 32.27 25.19 0.96
C GLY A 311 33.12 24.46 1.99
N GLU A 312 33.88 25.14 2.85
CA GLU A 312 34.77 24.47 3.78
C GLU A 312 34.01 23.86 4.95
N THR A 313 33.00 24.55 5.50
CA THR A 313 32.19 24.05 6.62
C THR A 313 31.15 22.99 6.20
N ALA A 314 30.62 23.07 4.97
CA ALA A 314 29.65 22.09 4.47
C ALA A 314 30.32 20.78 4.04
N LEU A 315 31.54 20.85 3.48
CA LEU A 315 32.35 19.68 3.14
C LEU A 315 32.88 18.96 4.39
N GLU A 316 33.24 19.70 5.42
CA GLU A 316 33.69 19.15 6.71
C GLU A 316 32.52 18.50 7.46
N ALA A 317 31.33 19.09 7.45
CA ALA A 317 30.11 18.52 8.01
C ALA A 317 29.65 17.26 7.23
N ALA A 318 29.73 17.25 5.90
CA ALA A 318 29.41 16.09 5.08
C ALA A 318 30.43 14.96 5.27
N HIS A 319 31.73 15.30 5.43
CA HIS A 319 32.80 14.34 5.68
C HIS A 319 32.68 13.70 7.08
N LEU A 320 32.32 14.49 8.10
CA LEU A 320 32.06 14.01 9.46
C LEU A 320 30.82 13.13 9.50
N THR A 321 29.76 13.45 8.76
CA THR A 321 28.53 12.60 8.71
C THR A 321 28.79 11.26 8.02
N VAL A 322 29.65 11.22 7.00
CA VAL A 322 30.05 9.98 6.32
C VAL A 322 30.97 9.13 7.19
N LEU A 323 31.87 9.76 7.94
CA LEU A 323 32.79 9.08 8.86
C LEU A 323 32.05 8.53 10.08
N ASP A 324 31.06 9.27 10.62
CA ASP A 324 30.23 8.80 11.76
C ASP A 324 29.35 7.61 11.35
N THR A 325 28.75 7.63 10.16
CA THR A 325 27.99 6.49 9.62
C THR A 325 28.87 5.28 9.28
N ALA A 326 30.12 5.47 8.92
CA ALA A 326 31.08 4.40 8.69
C ALA A 326 31.62 3.83 10.01
N ALA A 327 31.84 4.67 11.02
CA ALA A 327 32.30 4.27 12.35
C ALA A 327 31.24 3.48 13.12
N ASP A 328 29.94 3.88 13.01
CA ASP A 328 28.82 3.20 13.65
C ASP A 328 28.61 1.78 13.05
N ARG A 329 28.83 1.62 11.74
CA ARG A 329 28.78 0.31 11.07
C ARG A 329 29.96 -0.59 11.44
N SER A 330 31.13 -0.03 11.76
CA SER A 330 32.29 -0.83 12.21
C SER A 330 32.14 -1.31 13.65
N GLN A 331 31.50 -0.53 14.52
CA GLN A 331 31.22 -0.91 15.89
C GLN A 331 30.10 -1.97 16.00
N ASP A 332 29.12 -1.96 15.10
CA ASP A 332 28.05 -2.97 15.08
C ASP A 332 28.56 -4.31 14.54
N SER A 333 29.53 -4.32 13.62
CA SER A 333 30.18 -5.53 13.11
C SER A 333 31.13 -6.19 14.14
N ASP A 334 31.69 -5.40 15.05
CA ASP A 334 32.55 -5.93 16.12
C ASP A 334 31.75 -6.44 17.33
N ARG A 335 30.59 -5.85 17.62
CA ARG A 335 29.66 -6.36 18.64
C ARG A 335 29.06 -7.72 18.30
N THR A 336 28.88 -8.05 17.04
CA THR A 336 28.41 -9.37 16.60
C THR A 336 29.50 -10.46 16.59
N ARG A 337 30.78 -10.08 16.66
CA ARG A 337 31.90 -11.02 16.71
C ARG A 337 32.39 -11.44 18.13
N THR A 338 31.96 -10.73 19.18
CA THR A 338 32.39 -10.98 20.56
C THR A 338 31.37 -11.69 21.45
N ALA A 339 30.24 -12.17 20.90
CA ALA A 339 29.27 -13.00 21.61
C ALA A 339 29.55 -14.49 21.37
N ASP A 340 30.62 -15.02 22.02
CA ASP A 340 30.84 -16.45 22.19
C ASP A 340 30.35 -16.86 23.60
N PRO A 341 29.46 -17.85 23.76
CA PRO A 341 28.94 -18.28 25.04
C PRO A 341 29.77 -19.47 25.58
N GLY A 342 30.63 -19.19 26.53
CA GLY A 342 31.38 -20.27 27.18
C GLY A 342 31.82 -20.00 28.62
N SER A 343 31.26 -20.79 29.55
CA SER A 343 31.73 -21.14 30.92
C SER A 343 31.76 -20.00 31.96
N GLY A 344 30.97 -20.00 33.02
CA GLY A 344 30.90 -20.99 34.07
C GLY A 344 31.44 -20.46 35.41
N LYS A 345 30.60 -20.45 36.44
CA LYS A 345 30.86 -20.54 37.88
C LYS A 345 31.44 -19.36 38.67
N GLY A 346 30.69 -19.01 39.69
CA GLY A 346 31.26 -18.87 41.04
C GLY A 346 31.04 -17.56 41.78
N GLY A 347 30.12 -17.56 42.71
CA GLY A 347 30.41 -17.23 44.11
C GLY A 347 30.37 -15.78 44.58
N GLY A 348 29.48 -15.51 45.52
CA GLY A 348 29.88 -14.82 46.74
C GLY A 348 29.30 -13.41 46.99
N SER A 349 28.24 -13.38 47.77
CA SER A 349 28.08 -12.60 49.03
C SER A 349 28.39 -11.10 49.09
N GLY A 350 27.45 -10.38 49.65
CA GLY A 350 27.77 -9.35 50.64
C GLY A 350 27.08 -8.00 50.46
N SER A 351 26.00 -7.85 51.15
CA SER A 351 25.67 -6.87 52.23
C SER A 351 25.48 -5.39 51.87
N SER A 352 24.33 -4.95 52.34
CA SER A 352 24.07 -3.72 53.14
C SER A 352 24.23 -2.39 52.41
N GLY A 353 23.30 -1.53 52.51
CA GLY A 353 22.55 -0.93 53.55
C GLY A 353 22.00 0.41 53.16
N SER A 354 20.91 0.72 53.78
CA SER A 354 20.36 1.98 54.29
C SER A 354 19.84 3.02 53.30
N GLU A 355 18.52 3.24 53.32
CA GLU A 355 17.79 4.26 54.11
C GLU A 355 18.01 5.69 53.63
N SER A 356 16.98 6.41 53.21
CA SER A 356 16.04 7.19 54.01
C SER A 356 15.15 8.03 53.08
N THR A 357 13.85 7.88 53.16
CA THR A 357 12.86 8.84 53.74
C THR A 357 12.83 10.22 53.12
N SER A 358 11.71 10.61 52.49
CA SER A 358 10.72 11.55 53.07
C SER A 358 9.71 12.01 52.01
N ASP A 359 8.49 11.66 52.23
CA ASP A 359 7.27 12.38 51.88
C ASP A 359 7.13 13.57 52.91
N PRO A 360 6.38 14.66 52.74
CA PRO A 360 4.96 14.65 52.53
C PRO A 360 4.29 15.88 51.88
N THR A 361 2.94 15.76 51.73
CA THR A 361 1.87 16.78 51.89
C THR A 361 1.30 17.49 50.65
N SER A 362 0.06 17.10 50.40
CA SER A 362 -1.06 17.88 49.85
C SER A 362 -1.44 19.09 50.75
N PRO A 363 -2.35 20.02 50.35
CA PRO A 363 -3.77 19.76 50.06
C PRO A 363 -4.42 20.68 48.99
N GLY A 364 -5.65 20.32 48.56
CA GLY A 364 -6.57 21.16 47.81
C GLY A 364 -7.21 22.30 48.61
N PRO A 365 -8.13 23.05 48.00
CA PRO A 365 -9.56 22.79 48.22
C PRO A 365 -10.49 23.12 47.02
N ASP A 366 -11.61 22.42 47.00
CA ASP A 366 -12.91 22.83 46.46
C ASP A 366 -13.55 23.87 47.38
N PRO A 367 -14.40 24.80 46.90
CA PRO A 367 -15.82 24.61 47.12
C PRO A 367 -16.80 25.23 46.09
N THR A 368 -17.87 24.49 45.81
CA THR A 368 -19.29 24.84 45.76
C THR A 368 -19.76 26.21 45.28
N GLY A 369 -20.69 26.21 44.33
CA GLY A 369 -21.57 27.33 43.98
C GLY A 369 -22.80 26.87 43.20
N ARG A 370 -23.86 26.54 43.92
CA ARG A 370 -25.23 26.35 43.43
C ARG A 370 -25.76 27.61 42.73
N GLY A 371 -26.61 27.41 41.75
CA GLY A 371 -27.50 28.43 41.16
C GLY A 371 -28.57 27.78 40.31
N ASP A 372 -29.62 27.44 40.99
CA ASP A 372 -30.94 27.06 40.50
C ASP A 372 -31.62 28.25 39.79
N VAL A 373 -32.52 28.05 38.84
CA VAL A 373 -33.84 28.65 38.67
C VAL A 373 -34.37 28.52 37.24
N SER A 374 -35.44 27.75 37.12
CA SER A 374 -36.74 27.93 36.44
C SER A 374 -36.90 27.86 34.92
N LYS A 375 -37.66 26.89 34.55
CA LYS A 375 -38.96 26.87 33.86
C LYS A 375 -39.22 27.95 32.79
N GLY A 376 -39.52 27.47 31.61
CA GLY A 376 -40.26 28.16 30.55
C GLY A 376 -40.79 27.20 29.52
N LYS A 377 -42.05 26.92 29.66
CA LYS A 377 -42.95 26.14 28.77
C LYS A 377 -43.33 26.98 27.56
N ALA A 378 -43.57 26.36 26.42
CA ALA A 378 -44.74 26.48 25.52
C ALA A 378 -44.38 26.61 24.02
N ASP A 379 -44.93 25.68 23.30
CA ASP A 379 -45.74 25.76 22.06
C ASP A 379 -45.24 26.61 20.85
N ALA A 380 -44.92 25.95 19.80
CA ALA A 380 -45.61 25.95 18.51
C ALA A 380 -44.88 24.95 17.56
#